data_cafdf62d854c07c564fd05fd61bc91a7
#
_entry.id   cafdf62d854c07c564fd05fd61bc91a7
#
_cell.length_a   1.000
_cell.length_b   1.000
_cell.length_c   1.000
_cell.angle_alpha   90.00
_cell.angle_beta   90.00
_cell.angle_gamma   90.00
#
_symmetry.space_group_name_H-M   'P 1'
#
loop_
_entity.id
_entity.type
_entity.pdbx_description
1 polymer ?
#
loop_
_entity_poly.entity_id
_entity_poly.type
_entity_poly.pdbx_seq_one_letter_code
_entity_poly.pdbx_strand_id
1 'polypeptide(L)'
;MNAAEIKFIIKNYKKLQLNNLLTTILQDLNINVKPVKSDSKHLANIKKVIYPYQKFREQLSIAGINLINIKKTSNKAIAMIIQYQDQFFKIDMATKKITPSRVNIFIFWLICTSLTLLFISIIFVKNQIKFLKQLKDSAEKYGRGLVDENIRPSGSEEIRSLGLSFIRMRDRIKRQVTQRTEMLSGVSHDLRTPLTRIKLQLEMLPKSKAINELKVDIEDMENLIEEYLEFAKTENIEKPTNILISEFLQNQIINPYLRRGKNINTSIDLGDKICAEFKIISLKRALNNLLDNAFNFADIVDFKTRKSNRNLIITIEDNGPGIPLKERNNVLKPFYQIDNSRNLDKKSSNNYKSKGSGLGLAIANDNISSQGGRIKLSKSQLGGLKVIIYLPL
;
A
#
# COMPACT_ATOMS: atom_id res chain seq x y z
N MET A 1 22.83 41.43 -40.50
CA MET A 1 24.07 41.98 -41.11
C MET A 1 25.21 41.78 -40.17
N ASN A 2 26.30 41.23 -40.58
CA ASN A 2 27.46 40.98 -39.74
C ASN A 2 28.55 42.05 -39.98
N ALA A 3 29.55 42.11 -39.09
CA ALA A 3 30.63 43.09 -39.17
C ALA A 3 31.41 42.96 -40.47
N ALA A 4 31.52 41.81 -41.08
CA ALA A 4 32.25 41.57 -42.32
C ALA A 4 31.55 42.22 -43.54
N GLU A 5 30.19 42.19 -43.57
CA GLU A 5 29.40 42.85 -44.62
C GLU A 5 29.55 44.36 -44.54
N ILE A 6 29.59 44.97 -43.36
CA ILE A 6 29.82 46.38 -43.14
C ILE A 6 31.26 46.77 -43.62
N LYS A 7 32.22 45.94 -43.25
CA LYS A 7 33.64 46.19 -43.68
C LYS A 7 33.78 46.15 -45.19
N PHE A 8 33.12 45.17 -45.85
CA PHE A 8 33.16 45.08 -47.31
C PHE A 8 32.55 46.32 -47.98
N ILE A 9 31.37 46.77 -47.51
CA ILE A 9 30.70 47.96 -48.06
C ILE A 9 31.57 49.20 -47.87
N ILE A 10 32.17 49.43 -46.70
CA ILE A 10 32.99 50.61 -46.42
C ILE A 10 34.30 50.60 -47.18
N LYS A 11 35.01 49.47 -47.21
CA LYS A 11 36.26 49.28 -47.91
C LYS A 11 36.16 49.59 -49.43
N ASN A 12 35.04 49.23 -50.00
CA ASN A 12 34.79 49.35 -51.44
C ASN A 12 33.88 50.57 -51.75
N TYR A 13 33.58 51.45 -50.80
CA TYR A 13 32.66 52.58 -50.97
C TYR A 13 32.94 53.43 -52.17
N LYS A 14 34.21 53.92 -52.34
CA LYS A 14 34.62 54.76 -53.51
C LYS A 14 34.51 54.02 -54.83
N LYS A 15 34.88 52.72 -54.86
CA LYS A 15 34.85 51.88 -56.07
C LYS A 15 33.43 51.51 -56.51
N LEU A 16 32.53 51.24 -55.52
CA LEU A 16 31.12 50.93 -55.74
C LEU A 16 30.30 52.19 -56.14
N GLN A 17 30.70 53.35 -55.63
CA GLN A 17 30.08 54.63 -56.01
C GLN A 17 30.32 55.02 -57.48
N LEU A 18 31.51 54.73 -58.00
CA LEU A 18 31.86 54.96 -59.41
C LEU A 18 31.10 54.12 -60.40
N ASN A 19 30.62 52.93 -59.97
CA ASN A 19 29.96 51.96 -60.85
C ASN A 19 28.45 51.91 -60.71
N ASN A 20 27.77 52.81 -60.02
CA ASN A 20 26.34 52.82 -59.68
C ASN A 20 25.84 51.54 -58.96
N LEU A 21 26.71 50.56 -58.67
CA LEU A 21 26.44 49.33 -57.97
C LEU A 21 26.13 49.54 -56.47
N LEU A 22 26.66 50.67 -55.94
CA LEU A 22 26.46 51.00 -54.51
C LEU A 22 24.99 51.24 -54.20
N THR A 23 24.24 51.89 -55.04
CA THR A 23 22.81 52.21 -54.84
C THR A 23 22.01 51.00 -54.88
N THR A 24 22.24 50.04 -55.74
CA THR A 24 21.52 48.79 -55.86
C THR A 24 21.79 47.89 -54.64
N ILE A 25 23.03 47.70 -54.25
CA ILE A 25 23.43 46.92 -53.08
C ILE A 25 22.87 47.52 -51.79
N LEU A 26 22.88 48.83 -51.63
CA LEU A 26 22.36 49.51 -50.45
C LEU A 26 20.82 49.44 -50.37
N GLN A 27 20.14 49.51 -51.53
CA GLN A 27 18.64 49.31 -51.58
C GLN A 27 18.26 47.89 -51.24
N ASP A 28 18.92 46.89 -51.83
CA ASP A 28 18.64 45.48 -51.53
C ASP A 28 18.89 45.14 -50.05
N LEU A 29 19.92 45.76 -49.47
CA LEU A 29 20.23 45.60 -48.07
C LEU A 29 19.41 46.50 -47.13
N ASN A 30 18.61 47.42 -47.69
CA ASN A 30 17.83 48.39 -46.90
C ASN A 30 18.72 49.18 -45.92
N ILE A 31 19.86 49.63 -46.39
CA ILE A 31 20.89 50.36 -45.64
C ILE A 31 21.19 51.63 -46.37
N ASN A 32 21.35 52.72 -45.61
CA ASN A 32 21.81 53.96 -46.15
C ASN A 32 23.18 54.29 -45.54
N VAL A 33 24.21 54.45 -46.37
CA VAL A 33 25.57 54.75 -45.94
C VAL A 33 25.98 56.10 -46.55
N LYS A 34 26.36 57.06 -45.67
CA LYS A 34 26.82 58.39 -46.09
C LYS A 34 28.13 58.73 -45.40
N PRO A 35 29.16 59.26 -46.12
CA PRO A 35 30.36 59.78 -45.49
C PRO A 35 30.03 61.07 -44.72
N VAL A 36 30.68 61.23 -43.56
CA VAL A 36 30.49 62.38 -42.66
C VAL A 36 31.78 63.08 -42.50
N LYS A 37 31.80 64.41 -42.69
CA LYS A 37 33.01 65.24 -42.47
C LYS A 37 33.34 65.36 -40.99
N SER A 38 34.62 65.40 -40.63
CA SER A 38 35.14 65.37 -39.24
C SER A 38 34.62 66.52 -38.37
N ASP A 39 34.17 67.62 -38.90
CA ASP A 39 33.70 68.82 -38.17
C ASP A 39 32.19 68.85 -37.91
N SER A 40 31.48 67.82 -38.14
CA SER A 40 30.02 67.83 -37.97
C SER A 40 29.63 67.69 -36.49
N LYS A 41 28.68 68.52 -36.01
CA LYS A 41 28.06 68.51 -34.67
C LYS A 41 27.49 67.11 -34.21
N HIS A 42 27.53 66.12 -35.11
CA HIS A 42 27.09 64.76 -34.86
C HIS A 42 28.14 63.93 -34.09
N LEU A 43 29.42 64.36 -34.03
CA LEU A 43 30.48 63.70 -33.28
C LEU A 43 30.54 64.12 -31.80
N ALA A 44 29.94 65.28 -31.45
CA ALA A 44 30.08 65.89 -30.12
C ALA A 44 29.21 65.19 -28.99
N ASN A 45 28.34 64.35 -29.34
CA ASN A 45 27.44 63.67 -28.34
C ASN A 45 27.68 62.14 -28.29
N ILE A 46 28.85 61.75 -27.76
CA ILE A 46 29.18 60.34 -27.54
C ILE A 46 28.45 59.84 -26.35
N LYS A 47 27.28 59.20 -26.55
CA LYS A 47 26.61 58.45 -25.50
C LYS A 47 27.14 57.02 -25.46
N LYS A 48 27.44 56.52 -24.26
CA LYS A 48 27.81 55.12 -24.01
C LYS A 48 26.86 54.17 -24.73
N VAL A 49 27.41 53.25 -25.52
CA VAL A 49 26.64 52.23 -26.22
C VAL A 49 25.96 51.32 -25.19
N ILE A 50 24.62 51.36 -25.16
CA ILE A 50 23.78 50.66 -24.18
C ILE A 50 23.51 49.22 -24.71
N TYR A 51 23.47 48.26 -23.80
CA TYR A 51 22.90 46.97 -24.05
C TYR A 51 21.55 47.06 -24.81
N PRO A 52 21.29 46.36 -25.91
CA PRO A 52 21.84 45.08 -26.38
C PRO A 52 22.90 45.19 -27.48
N TYR A 53 23.46 46.34 -27.80
CA TYR A 53 24.37 46.54 -28.94
C TYR A 53 25.85 46.29 -28.59
N GLN A 54 26.15 45.88 -27.39
CA GLN A 54 27.53 45.65 -26.91
C GLN A 54 28.22 44.51 -27.67
N LYS A 55 27.53 43.40 -27.90
CA LYS A 55 28.05 42.28 -28.72
C LYS A 55 28.31 42.67 -30.16
N PHE A 56 27.49 43.54 -30.70
CA PHE A 56 27.68 44.06 -32.06
C PHE A 56 28.89 45.01 -32.16
N ARG A 57 29.12 45.80 -31.12
CA ARG A 57 30.34 46.65 -31.01
C ARG A 57 31.60 45.78 -30.96
N GLU A 58 31.62 44.69 -30.21
CA GLU A 58 32.76 43.77 -30.15
C GLU A 58 33.06 43.14 -31.53
N GLN A 59 32.01 42.70 -32.24
CA GLN A 59 32.18 42.16 -33.59
C GLN A 59 32.72 43.17 -34.59
N LEU A 60 32.29 44.43 -34.50
CA LEU A 60 32.82 45.50 -35.34
C LEU A 60 34.25 45.79 -34.97
N SER A 61 34.63 45.82 -33.70
CA SER A 61 36.03 46.09 -33.29
C SER A 61 36.98 44.97 -33.75
N ILE A 62 36.56 43.72 -33.72
CA ILE A 62 37.30 42.57 -34.27
C ILE A 62 37.52 42.74 -35.81
N ALA A 63 36.54 43.34 -36.50
CA ALA A 63 36.63 43.63 -37.93
C ALA A 63 37.46 44.87 -38.23
N GLY A 64 38.04 45.59 -37.25
CA GLY A 64 38.81 46.80 -37.38
C GLY A 64 37.96 48.06 -37.66
N ILE A 65 36.70 48.06 -37.23
CA ILE A 65 35.75 49.16 -37.35
C ILE A 65 35.43 49.69 -35.95
N ASN A 66 35.62 50.97 -35.71
CA ASN A 66 35.34 51.57 -34.44
C ASN A 66 33.90 52.16 -34.41
N LEU A 67 33.04 51.66 -33.57
CA LEU A 67 31.68 52.18 -33.39
C LEU A 67 31.73 53.39 -32.45
N ILE A 68 31.47 54.59 -32.99
CA ILE A 68 31.50 55.82 -32.22
C ILE A 68 30.20 56.14 -31.54
N ASN A 69 29.09 56.04 -32.27
CA ASN A 69 27.75 56.31 -31.72
C ASN A 69 26.68 55.44 -32.35
N ILE A 70 25.65 55.13 -31.56
CA ILE A 70 24.46 54.45 -32.04
C ILE A 70 23.22 55.13 -31.47
N LYS A 71 22.29 55.51 -32.34
CA LYS A 71 21.06 56.19 -31.97
C LYS A 71 19.87 55.53 -32.64
N LYS A 72 18.88 55.20 -31.86
CA LYS A 72 17.62 54.72 -32.39
C LYS A 72 16.84 55.88 -33.01
N THR A 73 16.63 55.86 -34.30
CA THR A 73 15.96 56.94 -35.04
C THR A 73 14.42 56.73 -35.06
N SER A 74 13.96 55.49 -35.08
CA SER A 74 12.57 55.12 -34.93
C SER A 74 12.44 53.70 -34.36
N ASN A 75 11.22 53.24 -34.10
CA ASN A 75 11.01 51.88 -33.60
C ASN A 75 11.52 50.79 -34.58
N LYS A 76 11.79 51.13 -35.82
CA LYS A 76 12.21 50.19 -36.86
C LYS A 76 13.59 50.55 -37.47
N ALA A 77 14.24 51.66 -37.09
CA ALA A 77 15.51 52.12 -37.69
C ALA A 77 16.52 52.60 -36.64
N ILE A 78 17.78 52.25 -36.87
CA ILE A 78 18.93 52.64 -36.06
C ILE A 78 19.93 53.32 -36.96
N ALA A 79 20.41 54.50 -36.52
CA ALA A 79 21.54 55.21 -37.11
C ALA A 79 22.79 54.92 -36.28
N MET A 80 23.88 54.54 -36.93
CA MET A 80 25.15 54.31 -36.28
C MET A 80 26.23 55.18 -37.00
N ILE A 81 27.18 55.67 -36.23
CA ILE A 81 28.39 56.37 -36.73
C ILE A 81 29.57 55.46 -36.43
N ILE A 82 30.27 55.11 -37.46
CA ILE A 82 31.46 54.23 -37.41
C ILE A 82 32.63 54.90 -38.00
N GLN A 83 33.81 54.59 -37.46
CA GLN A 83 35.09 55.00 -37.98
C GLN A 83 35.83 53.80 -38.58
N TYR A 84 36.28 53.96 -39.82
CA TYR A 84 37.16 52.99 -40.47
C TYR A 84 38.33 53.75 -41.10
N GLN A 85 39.53 53.43 -40.65
CA GLN A 85 40.70 54.23 -40.93
C GLN A 85 40.44 55.71 -40.50
N ASP A 86 40.74 56.72 -41.32
CA ASP A 86 40.52 58.15 -41.04
C ASP A 86 39.20 58.71 -41.59
N GLN A 87 38.25 57.83 -41.94
CA GLN A 87 36.96 58.26 -42.49
C GLN A 87 35.80 57.88 -41.60
N PHE A 88 34.81 58.78 -41.50
CA PHE A 88 33.57 58.53 -40.70
C PHE A 88 32.41 58.24 -41.65
N PHE A 89 31.62 57.21 -41.28
CA PHE A 89 30.43 56.79 -42.02
C PHE A 89 29.23 56.77 -41.11
N LYS A 90 28.12 57.37 -41.58
CA LYS A 90 26.85 57.21 -40.98
C LYS A 90 26.08 56.07 -41.70
N ILE A 91 25.63 55.08 -40.94
CA ILE A 91 24.89 53.96 -41.46
C ILE A 91 23.51 53.95 -40.81
N ASP A 92 22.50 54.09 -41.63
CA ASP A 92 21.12 53.91 -41.20
C ASP A 92 20.63 52.51 -41.61
N MET A 93 20.17 51.68 -40.63
CA MET A 93 19.71 50.30 -40.91
C MET A 93 18.49 49.94 -40.10
N ALA A 94 17.71 48.94 -40.58
CA ALA A 94 16.53 48.44 -39.88
C ALA A 94 16.91 47.67 -38.60
N THR A 95 16.20 47.94 -37.51
CA THR A 95 16.45 47.33 -36.19
C THR A 95 16.37 45.79 -36.20
N LYS A 96 15.57 45.19 -37.08
CA LYS A 96 15.46 43.73 -37.24
C LYS A 96 16.78 43.02 -37.60
N LYS A 97 17.76 43.76 -38.17
CA LYS A 97 19.05 43.18 -38.59
C LYS A 97 20.10 43.11 -37.46
N ILE A 98 19.83 43.77 -36.31
CA ILE A 98 20.78 43.86 -35.18
C ILE A 98 20.25 43.12 -33.95
N THR A 99 18.93 42.84 -33.87
CA THR A 99 18.37 42.14 -32.73
C THR A 99 18.71 40.63 -32.74
N PRO A 100 19.08 40.06 -31.58
CA PRO A 100 19.39 38.65 -31.49
C PRO A 100 18.20 37.80 -31.94
N SER A 101 18.51 36.71 -32.59
CA SER A 101 17.56 35.83 -33.25
C SER A 101 16.54 35.28 -32.25
N ARG A 102 15.38 34.86 -32.76
CA ARG A 102 14.27 34.25 -32.05
C ARG A 102 14.61 32.93 -31.32
N VAL A 103 15.88 32.52 -31.32
CA VAL A 103 16.40 31.28 -30.69
C VAL A 103 16.04 31.21 -29.21
N ASN A 104 16.12 32.31 -28.47
CA ASN A 104 15.81 32.31 -27.03
C ASN A 104 14.32 32.03 -26.75
N ILE A 105 13.42 32.50 -27.62
CA ILE A 105 11.98 32.24 -27.51
C ILE A 105 11.72 30.75 -27.79
N PHE A 106 12.38 30.17 -28.77
CA PHE A 106 12.26 28.76 -29.11
C PHE A 106 12.75 27.87 -27.96
N ILE A 107 13.91 28.16 -27.37
CA ILE A 107 14.45 27.43 -26.21
C ILE A 107 13.49 27.53 -25.01
N PHE A 108 12.96 28.72 -24.73
CA PHE A 108 11.96 28.91 -23.67
C PHE A 108 10.72 28.03 -23.87
N TRP A 109 10.17 28.03 -25.08
CA TRP A 109 9.03 27.16 -25.41
C TRP A 109 9.33 25.67 -25.24
N LEU A 110 10.52 25.24 -25.68
CA LEU A 110 10.95 23.84 -25.54
C LEU A 110 11.08 23.43 -24.07
N ILE A 111 11.63 24.28 -23.22
CA ILE A 111 11.70 24.02 -21.78
C ILE A 111 10.30 23.97 -21.15
N CYS A 112 9.43 24.94 -21.47
CA CYS A 112 8.07 24.98 -20.94
C CYS A 112 7.27 23.74 -21.33
N THR A 113 7.32 23.32 -22.60
CA THR A 113 6.61 22.11 -23.04
C THR A 113 7.14 20.85 -22.38
N SER A 114 8.47 20.73 -22.23
CA SER A 114 9.11 19.60 -21.53
C SER A 114 8.69 19.53 -20.07
N LEU A 115 8.69 20.64 -19.34
CA LEU A 115 8.23 20.71 -17.95
C LEU A 115 6.75 20.37 -17.81
N THR A 116 5.92 20.84 -18.74
CA THR A 116 4.50 20.55 -18.74
C THR A 116 4.24 19.05 -18.93
N LEU A 117 4.93 18.42 -19.91
CA LEU A 117 4.82 16.98 -20.15
C LEU A 117 5.33 16.17 -18.94
N LEU A 118 6.42 16.59 -18.32
CA LEU A 118 6.95 15.96 -17.11
C LEU A 118 5.93 16.03 -15.96
N PHE A 119 5.30 17.18 -15.75
CA PHE A 119 4.29 17.39 -14.72
C PHE A 119 3.06 16.48 -14.94
N ILE A 120 2.56 16.42 -16.17
CA ILE A 120 1.44 15.53 -16.55
C ILE A 120 1.84 14.06 -16.30
N SER A 121 3.06 13.66 -16.69
CA SER A 121 3.57 12.30 -16.48
C SER A 121 3.63 11.93 -15.00
N ILE A 122 4.11 12.84 -14.14
CA ILE A 122 4.16 12.61 -12.68
C ILE A 122 2.76 12.42 -12.10
N ILE A 123 1.78 13.23 -12.50
CA ILE A 123 0.39 13.09 -12.04
C ILE A 123 -0.18 11.74 -12.48
N PHE A 124 0.04 11.36 -13.73
CA PHE A 124 -0.42 10.09 -14.28
C PHE A 124 0.16 8.90 -13.50
N VAL A 125 1.48 8.86 -13.28
CA VAL A 125 2.15 7.80 -12.52
C VAL A 125 1.66 7.74 -11.08
N LYS A 126 1.51 8.88 -10.40
CA LYS A 126 0.94 8.92 -9.03
C LYS A 126 -0.46 8.33 -8.97
N ASN A 127 -1.30 8.58 -9.94
CA ASN A 127 -2.66 8.02 -10.01
C ASN A 127 -2.64 6.49 -10.19
N GLN A 128 -1.74 5.97 -11.01
CA GLN A 128 -1.54 4.54 -11.22
C GLN A 128 -1.08 3.85 -9.92
N ILE A 129 -0.06 4.41 -9.27
CA ILE A 129 0.49 3.87 -8.01
C ILE A 129 -0.57 3.87 -6.90
N LYS A 130 -1.41 4.90 -6.82
CA LYS A 130 -2.48 4.99 -5.82
C LYS A 130 -3.43 3.78 -5.89
N PHE A 131 -3.86 3.41 -7.09
CA PHE A 131 -4.75 2.25 -7.26
C PHE A 131 -4.05 0.93 -6.93
N LEU A 132 -2.79 0.74 -7.36
CA LEU A 132 -2.02 -0.46 -7.01
C LEU A 132 -1.85 -0.61 -5.49
N LYS A 133 -1.63 0.50 -4.77
CA LYS A 133 -1.58 0.48 -3.31
C LYS A 133 -2.92 0.07 -2.70
N GLN A 134 -4.03 0.61 -3.21
CA GLN A 134 -5.37 0.20 -2.76
C GLN A 134 -5.61 -1.29 -3.00
N LEU A 135 -5.23 -1.80 -4.18
CA LEU A 135 -5.37 -3.22 -4.52
C LEU A 135 -4.54 -4.11 -3.58
N LYS A 136 -3.30 -3.72 -3.28
CA LYS A 136 -2.44 -4.40 -2.30
C LYS A 136 -3.11 -4.43 -0.92
N ASP A 137 -3.54 -3.27 -0.42
CA ASP A 137 -4.16 -3.16 0.91
C ASP A 137 -5.45 -4.01 0.98
N SER A 138 -6.24 -4.04 -0.09
CA SER A 138 -7.44 -4.88 -0.18
C SER A 138 -7.10 -6.38 -0.25
N ALA A 139 -6.03 -6.76 -0.94
CA ALA A 139 -5.57 -8.15 -0.96
C ALA A 139 -5.08 -8.62 0.42
N GLU A 140 -4.35 -7.77 1.15
CA GLU A 140 -3.93 -8.05 2.52
C GLU A 140 -5.13 -8.17 3.48
N LYS A 141 -6.11 -7.27 3.37
CA LYS A 141 -7.36 -7.34 4.15
C LYS A 141 -8.12 -8.61 3.85
N TYR A 142 -8.28 -8.97 2.56
CA TYR A 142 -8.96 -10.19 2.15
C TYR A 142 -8.25 -11.44 2.67
N GLY A 143 -6.91 -11.48 2.63
CA GLY A 143 -6.10 -12.56 3.22
C GLY A 143 -6.26 -12.70 4.74
N ARG A 144 -6.65 -11.62 5.43
CA ARG A 144 -7.02 -11.63 6.87
C ARG A 144 -8.51 -11.90 7.10
N GLY A 145 -9.27 -12.29 6.06
CA GLY A 145 -10.72 -12.51 6.17
C GLY A 145 -11.52 -11.22 6.40
N LEU A 146 -10.95 -10.05 6.15
CA LEU A 146 -11.64 -8.76 6.18
C LEU A 146 -12.18 -8.46 4.79
N VAL A 147 -13.50 -8.40 4.64
CA VAL A 147 -14.13 -8.15 3.33
C VAL A 147 -14.17 -6.64 3.08
N ASP A 148 -13.38 -6.18 2.10
CA ASP A 148 -13.48 -4.82 1.56
C ASP A 148 -14.23 -4.87 0.23
N GLU A 149 -15.50 -4.44 0.24
CA GLU A 149 -16.40 -4.54 -0.93
C GLU A 149 -16.18 -3.41 -1.96
N ASN A 150 -15.43 -2.35 -1.63
CA ASN A 150 -15.41 -1.10 -2.37
C ASN A 150 -14.19 -0.90 -3.29
N ILE A 151 -13.67 -1.94 -3.91
CA ILE A 151 -12.61 -1.77 -4.93
C ILE A 151 -13.25 -1.30 -6.24
N ARG A 152 -12.98 -0.07 -6.65
CA ARG A 152 -13.36 0.46 -7.96
C ARG A 152 -12.13 0.45 -8.87
N PRO A 153 -12.06 -0.46 -9.85
CA PRO A 153 -10.93 -0.53 -10.78
C PRO A 153 -10.75 0.77 -11.54
N SER A 154 -9.56 1.37 -11.45
CA SER A 154 -9.21 2.64 -12.08
C SER A 154 -7.77 2.60 -12.59
N GLY A 155 -7.41 3.54 -13.46
CA GLY A 155 -6.07 3.62 -14.06
C GLY A 155 -6.05 3.21 -15.54
N SER A 156 -4.87 2.79 -16.04
CA SER A 156 -4.73 2.28 -17.41
C SER A 156 -5.53 1.00 -17.62
N GLU A 157 -5.70 0.57 -18.87
CA GLU A 157 -6.46 -0.61 -19.23
C GLU A 157 -5.91 -1.86 -18.55
N GLU A 158 -4.59 -2.02 -18.50
CA GLU A 158 -3.91 -3.15 -17.87
C GLU A 158 -4.16 -3.18 -16.35
N ILE A 159 -4.04 -2.03 -15.69
CA ILE A 159 -4.24 -1.92 -14.24
C ILE A 159 -5.71 -2.14 -13.88
N ARG A 160 -6.64 -1.66 -14.70
CA ARG A 160 -8.08 -1.90 -14.54
C ARG A 160 -8.41 -3.37 -14.75
N SER A 161 -7.83 -4.01 -15.77
CA SER A 161 -7.97 -5.44 -16.03
C SER A 161 -7.45 -6.29 -14.87
N LEU A 162 -6.30 -5.92 -14.29
CA LEU A 162 -5.77 -6.55 -13.07
C LEU A 162 -6.75 -6.44 -11.91
N GLY A 163 -7.29 -5.24 -11.65
CA GLY A 163 -8.30 -5.01 -10.62
C GLY A 163 -9.55 -5.87 -10.82
N LEU A 164 -10.08 -5.95 -12.04
CA LEU A 164 -11.21 -6.81 -12.37
C LEU A 164 -10.90 -8.30 -12.19
N SER A 165 -9.69 -8.73 -12.53
CA SER A 165 -9.25 -10.12 -12.34
C SER A 165 -9.14 -10.46 -10.86
N PHE A 166 -8.64 -9.55 -10.03
CA PHE A 166 -8.63 -9.70 -8.57
C PHE A 166 -10.05 -9.82 -8.01
N ILE A 167 -11.00 -8.98 -8.43
CA ILE A 167 -12.39 -9.04 -8.00
C ILE A 167 -13.00 -10.41 -8.37
N ARG A 168 -12.81 -10.87 -9.61
CA ARG A 168 -13.29 -12.19 -10.06
C ARG A 168 -12.71 -13.34 -9.23
N MET A 169 -11.41 -13.28 -8.93
CA MET A 169 -10.74 -14.26 -8.06
C MET A 169 -11.34 -14.26 -6.66
N ARG A 170 -11.47 -13.09 -6.04
CA ARG A 170 -12.09 -12.91 -4.71
C ARG A 170 -13.50 -13.50 -4.67
N ASP A 171 -14.33 -13.15 -5.66
CA ASP A 171 -15.72 -13.59 -5.72
C ASP A 171 -15.83 -15.11 -5.99
N ARG A 172 -14.87 -15.68 -6.72
CA ARG A 172 -14.78 -17.13 -6.93
C ARG A 172 -14.42 -17.84 -5.62
N ILE A 173 -13.43 -17.35 -4.88
CA ILE A 173 -13.04 -17.92 -3.58
C ILE A 173 -14.23 -17.83 -2.61
N LYS A 174 -14.88 -16.65 -2.52
CA LYS A 174 -16.06 -16.45 -1.68
C LYS A 174 -17.16 -17.48 -1.98
N ARG A 175 -17.48 -17.68 -3.26
CA ARG A 175 -18.47 -18.69 -3.67
C ARG A 175 -18.05 -20.11 -3.30
N GLN A 176 -16.80 -20.49 -3.49
CA GLN A 176 -16.30 -21.82 -3.12
C GLN A 176 -16.41 -22.07 -1.62
N VAL A 177 -16.06 -21.08 -0.79
CA VAL A 177 -16.22 -21.17 0.67
C VAL A 177 -17.69 -21.31 1.06
N THR A 178 -18.57 -20.46 0.54
CA THR A 178 -20.01 -20.51 0.81
C THR A 178 -20.60 -21.87 0.41
N GLN A 179 -20.30 -22.33 -0.81
CA GLN A 179 -20.78 -23.62 -1.31
C GLN A 179 -20.30 -24.80 -0.46
N ARG A 180 -19.02 -24.77 -0.03
CA ARG A 180 -18.47 -25.78 0.87
C ARG A 180 -19.19 -25.80 2.22
N THR A 181 -19.47 -24.61 2.79
CA THR A 181 -20.18 -24.47 4.06
C THR A 181 -21.64 -24.97 3.96
N GLU A 182 -22.33 -24.61 2.87
CA GLU A 182 -23.70 -25.08 2.60
C GLU A 182 -23.76 -26.59 2.44
N MET A 183 -22.84 -27.18 1.68
CA MET A 183 -22.73 -28.62 1.49
C MET A 183 -22.51 -29.34 2.83
N LEU A 184 -21.58 -28.85 3.65
CA LEU A 184 -21.31 -29.44 4.97
C LEU A 184 -22.49 -29.30 5.93
N SER A 185 -23.22 -28.19 5.86
CA SER A 185 -24.44 -27.98 6.63
C SER A 185 -25.52 -28.97 6.22
N GLY A 186 -25.69 -29.24 4.92
CA GLY A 186 -26.62 -30.27 4.40
C GLY A 186 -26.24 -31.67 4.86
N VAL A 187 -24.99 -32.06 4.72
CA VAL A 187 -24.47 -33.38 5.15
C VAL A 187 -24.72 -33.60 6.64
N SER A 188 -24.51 -32.59 7.47
CA SER A 188 -24.71 -32.74 8.91
C SER A 188 -26.18 -32.86 9.29
N HIS A 189 -27.07 -32.13 8.61
CA HIS A 189 -28.50 -32.31 8.78
C HIS A 189 -28.92 -33.76 8.45
N ASP A 190 -28.39 -34.28 7.31
CA ASP A 190 -28.72 -35.61 6.85
C ASP A 190 -28.11 -36.71 7.74
N LEU A 191 -26.99 -36.46 8.41
CA LEU A 191 -26.38 -37.34 9.40
C LEU A 191 -27.12 -37.30 10.76
N ARG A 192 -27.64 -36.16 11.18
CA ARG A 192 -28.36 -36.02 12.45
C ARG A 192 -29.64 -36.88 12.48
N THR A 193 -30.36 -36.99 11.38
CA THR A 193 -31.60 -37.75 11.28
C THR A 193 -31.42 -39.24 11.61
N PRO A 194 -30.48 -40.00 11.00
CA PRO A 194 -30.23 -41.39 11.36
C PRO A 194 -29.68 -41.55 12.78
N LEU A 195 -28.81 -40.64 13.26
CA LEU A 195 -28.29 -40.68 14.63
C LEU A 195 -29.43 -40.54 15.66
N THR A 196 -30.34 -39.58 15.47
CA THR A 196 -31.51 -39.42 16.31
C THR A 196 -32.39 -40.68 16.31
N ARG A 197 -32.57 -41.34 15.14
CA ARG A 197 -33.32 -42.59 15.05
C ARG A 197 -32.65 -43.71 15.83
N ILE A 198 -31.31 -43.87 15.71
CA ILE A 198 -30.58 -44.89 16.47
C ILE A 198 -30.69 -44.60 17.97
N LYS A 199 -30.55 -43.34 18.39
CA LYS A 199 -30.69 -42.92 19.80
C LYS A 199 -32.07 -43.30 20.38
N LEU A 200 -33.15 -43.04 19.63
CA LEU A 200 -34.50 -43.43 20.01
C LEU A 200 -34.66 -44.95 20.09
N GLN A 201 -34.08 -45.72 19.16
CA GLN A 201 -34.09 -47.18 19.21
C GLN A 201 -33.37 -47.72 20.45
N LEU A 202 -32.22 -47.14 20.82
CA LEU A 202 -31.47 -47.51 22.02
C LEU A 202 -32.24 -47.17 23.32
N GLU A 203 -33.11 -46.14 23.31
CA GLU A 203 -33.97 -45.83 24.46
C GLU A 203 -35.06 -46.90 24.69
N MET A 204 -35.44 -47.59 23.61
CA MET A 204 -36.48 -48.67 23.71
C MET A 204 -35.91 -50.03 24.14
N LEU A 205 -34.57 -50.17 24.19
CA LEU A 205 -33.94 -51.43 24.60
C LEU A 205 -33.75 -51.51 26.15
N PRO A 206 -33.67 -52.70 26.70
CA PRO A 206 -33.40 -52.87 28.12
C PRO A 206 -32.10 -52.30 28.53
N LYS A 207 -32.02 -51.58 29.65
CA LYS A 207 -30.76 -50.94 30.12
C LYS A 207 -29.72 -52.01 30.38
N SER A 208 -28.63 -51.96 29.64
CA SER A 208 -27.39 -52.72 29.80
C SER A 208 -26.17 -51.87 29.74
N LYS A 209 -25.05 -52.34 30.25
CA LYS A 209 -23.76 -51.60 30.14
C LYS A 209 -23.38 -51.33 28.69
N ALA A 210 -23.56 -52.29 27.80
CA ALA A 210 -23.29 -52.17 26.38
C ALA A 210 -24.16 -51.08 25.69
N ILE A 211 -25.47 -51.00 26.08
CA ILE A 211 -26.33 -49.96 25.52
C ILE A 211 -25.97 -48.58 26.01
N ASN A 212 -25.55 -48.46 27.28
CA ASN A 212 -25.05 -47.16 27.78
C ASN A 212 -23.76 -46.72 27.08
N GLU A 213 -22.84 -47.63 26.80
CA GLU A 213 -21.63 -47.37 26.02
C GLU A 213 -21.97 -46.91 24.58
N LEU A 214 -22.91 -47.58 23.89
CA LEU A 214 -23.40 -47.17 22.58
C LEU A 214 -24.06 -45.79 22.58
N LYS A 215 -24.80 -45.43 23.62
CA LYS A 215 -25.39 -44.08 23.76
C LYS A 215 -24.29 -43.00 23.83
N VAL A 216 -23.26 -43.26 24.61
CA VAL A 216 -22.11 -42.36 24.71
C VAL A 216 -21.41 -42.20 23.35
N ASP A 217 -21.21 -43.32 22.62
CA ASP A 217 -20.58 -43.25 21.26
C ASP A 217 -21.42 -42.42 20.29
N ILE A 218 -22.76 -42.51 20.36
CA ILE A 218 -23.65 -41.71 19.51
C ILE A 218 -23.61 -40.22 19.89
N GLU A 219 -23.58 -39.91 21.19
CA GLU A 219 -23.43 -38.53 21.67
C GLU A 219 -22.07 -37.94 21.21
N ASP A 220 -21.03 -38.73 21.27
CA ASP A 220 -19.69 -38.32 20.75
C ASP A 220 -19.74 -38.09 19.25
N MET A 221 -20.46 -38.92 18.47
CA MET A 221 -20.66 -38.69 17.03
C MET A 221 -21.45 -37.39 16.73
N GLU A 222 -22.53 -37.15 17.48
CA GLU A 222 -23.31 -35.88 17.35
C GLU A 222 -22.43 -34.68 17.64
N ASN A 223 -21.64 -34.69 18.70
CA ASN A 223 -20.70 -33.62 19.07
C ASN A 223 -19.63 -33.40 17.99
N LEU A 224 -19.05 -34.49 17.44
CA LEU A 224 -18.07 -34.42 16.36
C LEU A 224 -18.63 -33.74 15.10
N ILE A 225 -19.86 -34.09 14.72
CA ILE A 225 -20.54 -33.48 13.57
C ILE A 225 -20.79 -32.00 13.82
N GLU A 226 -21.21 -31.60 15.02
CA GLU A 226 -21.44 -30.21 15.38
C GLU A 226 -20.14 -29.39 15.38
N GLU A 227 -19.07 -29.91 15.97
CA GLU A 227 -17.75 -29.26 15.97
C GLU A 227 -17.20 -29.13 14.56
N TYR A 228 -17.39 -30.15 13.70
CA TYR A 228 -16.98 -30.09 12.30
C TYR A 228 -17.71 -29.01 11.49
N LEU A 229 -19.05 -28.96 11.67
CA LEU A 229 -19.88 -27.92 11.10
C LEU A 229 -19.45 -26.53 11.56
N GLU A 230 -19.19 -26.43 12.83
CA GLU A 230 -18.76 -25.19 13.43
C GLU A 230 -17.41 -24.76 12.89
N PHE A 231 -16.45 -25.68 12.69
CA PHE A 231 -15.20 -25.44 12.03
C PHE A 231 -15.40 -24.92 10.59
N ALA A 232 -16.26 -25.57 9.81
CA ALA A 232 -16.54 -25.19 8.42
C ALA A 232 -17.25 -23.84 8.27
N LYS A 233 -18.02 -23.39 9.27
CA LYS A 233 -18.73 -22.09 9.28
C LYS A 233 -17.83 -20.91 9.68
N THR A 234 -16.62 -21.16 10.17
CA THR A 234 -15.74 -20.11 10.75
C THR A 234 -15.28 -19.05 9.75
N GLU A 235 -15.37 -19.32 8.44
CA GLU A 235 -14.98 -18.38 7.39
C GLU A 235 -16.02 -17.28 7.08
N ASN A 236 -17.14 -17.20 7.81
CA ASN A 236 -18.22 -16.26 7.51
C ASN A 236 -18.01 -14.87 8.14
N ILE A 237 -17.85 -13.92 7.28
CA ILE A 237 -18.32 -12.50 7.15
C ILE A 237 -18.68 -11.80 8.49
N GLU A 238 -17.98 -12.09 9.58
CA GLU A 238 -18.10 -11.28 10.79
C GLU A 238 -17.34 -9.97 10.59
N LYS A 239 -18.05 -8.84 10.70
CA LYS A 239 -17.42 -7.52 10.66
C LYS A 239 -16.75 -7.24 12.00
N PRO A 240 -15.52 -6.69 12.00
CA PRO A 240 -14.89 -6.24 13.23
C PRO A 240 -15.74 -5.17 13.91
N THR A 241 -15.84 -5.25 15.21
CA THR A 241 -16.55 -4.28 16.05
C THR A 241 -15.59 -3.72 17.08
N ASN A 242 -15.67 -2.43 17.34
CA ASN A 242 -14.84 -1.78 18.36
C ASN A 242 -15.36 -2.14 19.75
N ILE A 243 -14.52 -2.77 20.57
CA ILE A 243 -14.86 -3.24 21.90
C ILE A 243 -13.87 -2.78 22.96
N LEU A 244 -14.33 -2.60 24.18
CA LEU A 244 -13.49 -2.44 25.35
C LEU A 244 -12.99 -3.83 25.79
N ILE A 245 -11.69 -4.09 25.57
CA ILE A 245 -11.10 -5.44 25.69
C ILE A 245 -11.23 -5.99 27.11
N SER A 246 -10.96 -5.21 28.13
CA SER A 246 -11.06 -5.62 29.55
C SER A 246 -12.47 -6.09 29.92
N GLU A 247 -13.48 -5.35 29.49
CA GLU A 247 -14.89 -5.67 29.75
C GLU A 247 -15.32 -6.93 29.00
N PHE A 248 -14.95 -7.03 27.73
CA PHE A 248 -15.22 -8.23 26.92
C PHE A 248 -14.62 -9.48 27.55
N LEU A 249 -13.34 -9.46 27.89
CA LEU A 249 -12.65 -10.60 28.50
C LEU A 249 -13.26 -10.97 29.82
N GLN A 250 -13.55 -10.00 30.70
CA GLN A 250 -14.14 -10.27 32.01
C GLN A 250 -15.55 -10.84 31.87
N ASN A 251 -16.44 -10.17 31.13
CA ASN A 251 -17.86 -10.50 31.13
C ASN A 251 -18.19 -11.65 30.17
N GLN A 252 -17.56 -11.75 29.03
CA GLN A 252 -17.94 -12.72 27.99
C GLN A 252 -17.10 -14.00 28.03
N ILE A 253 -15.87 -13.94 28.62
CA ILE A 253 -14.97 -15.09 28.67
C ILE A 253 -14.81 -15.62 30.10
N ILE A 254 -14.37 -14.83 31.06
CA ILE A 254 -13.98 -15.30 32.37
C ILE A 254 -15.20 -15.61 33.27
N ASN A 255 -16.12 -14.66 33.40
CA ASN A 255 -17.28 -14.81 34.27
C ASN A 255 -18.13 -16.07 34.02
N PRO A 256 -18.34 -16.54 32.77
CA PRO A 256 -19.06 -17.82 32.49
C PRO A 256 -18.37 -19.03 33.11
N TYR A 257 -17.03 -19.08 33.14
CA TYR A 257 -16.28 -20.20 33.77
C TYR A 257 -16.31 -20.12 35.29
N LEU A 258 -16.19 -18.92 35.88
CA LEU A 258 -16.35 -18.73 37.33
C LEU A 258 -17.73 -19.16 37.81
N ARG A 259 -18.81 -18.83 37.08
CA ARG A 259 -20.18 -19.24 37.41
C ARG A 259 -20.36 -20.76 37.34
N ARG A 260 -19.59 -21.47 36.53
CA ARG A 260 -19.56 -22.93 36.44
C ARG A 260 -18.70 -23.59 37.52
N GLY A 261 -18.12 -22.80 38.45
CA GLY A 261 -17.27 -23.31 39.53
C GLY A 261 -15.87 -23.73 39.07
N LYS A 262 -15.42 -23.28 37.90
CA LYS A 262 -14.07 -23.58 37.38
C LYS A 262 -13.02 -22.74 38.10
N ASN A 263 -11.88 -23.35 38.47
CA ASN A 263 -10.77 -22.69 39.14
C ASN A 263 -9.88 -21.95 38.11
N ILE A 264 -10.16 -20.67 37.89
CA ILE A 264 -9.44 -19.81 36.97
C ILE A 264 -8.84 -18.61 37.71
N ASN A 265 -7.52 -18.49 37.71
CA ASN A 265 -6.83 -17.33 38.23
C ASN A 265 -6.69 -16.29 37.09
N THR A 266 -7.08 -15.06 37.35
CA THR A 266 -7.12 -14.03 36.32
C THR A 266 -6.23 -12.83 36.66
N SER A 267 -5.47 -12.35 35.69
CA SER A 267 -4.70 -11.11 35.78
C SER A 267 -4.86 -10.33 34.46
N ILE A 268 -5.72 -9.31 34.49
CA ILE A 268 -5.97 -8.42 33.35
C ILE A 268 -5.19 -7.13 33.56
N ASP A 269 -3.97 -7.08 33.01
CA ASP A 269 -3.09 -5.92 33.04
C ASP A 269 -3.08 -5.21 31.66
N LEU A 270 -4.17 -4.49 31.38
CA LEU A 270 -4.36 -3.80 30.11
C LEU A 270 -4.33 -2.27 30.24
N GLY A 271 -4.21 -1.73 31.49
CA GLY A 271 -4.45 -0.31 31.74
C GLY A 271 -5.88 0.11 31.43
N ASP A 272 -6.24 1.35 31.76
CA ASP A 272 -7.61 1.83 31.58
C ASP A 272 -7.94 2.04 30.10
N LYS A 273 -9.03 1.39 29.64
CA LYS A 273 -9.78 1.68 28.41
C LYS A 273 -9.07 1.41 27.07
N ILE A 274 -8.50 0.22 26.88
CA ILE A 274 -8.06 -0.17 25.54
C ILE A 274 -9.27 -0.64 24.73
N CYS A 275 -9.62 0.14 23.69
CA CYS A 275 -10.57 -0.24 22.66
C CYS A 275 -9.82 -0.73 21.42
N ALA A 276 -10.31 -1.80 20.79
CA ALA A 276 -9.80 -2.31 19.52
C ALA A 276 -10.89 -3.00 18.71
N GLU A 277 -10.66 -3.09 17.40
CA GLU A 277 -11.59 -3.73 16.48
C GLU A 277 -11.30 -5.23 16.35
N PHE A 278 -12.24 -6.06 16.82
CA PHE A 278 -12.14 -7.50 16.71
C PHE A 278 -13.45 -8.12 16.18
N LYS A 279 -13.32 -9.28 15.55
CA LYS A 279 -14.44 -10.18 15.27
C LYS A 279 -14.80 -10.87 16.58
N ILE A 280 -15.85 -10.37 17.25
CA ILE A 280 -16.20 -10.74 18.64
C ILE A 280 -16.56 -12.22 18.76
N ILE A 281 -17.38 -12.75 17.83
CA ILE A 281 -17.83 -14.14 17.83
C ILE A 281 -16.63 -15.07 17.61
N SER A 282 -15.78 -14.75 16.64
CA SER A 282 -14.56 -15.52 16.33
C SER A 282 -13.58 -15.51 17.51
N LEU A 283 -13.37 -14.34 18.13
CA LEU A 283 -12.48 -14.20 19.28
C LEU A 283 -13.01 -14.97 20.51
N LYS A 284 -14.30 -14.82 20.83
CA LYS A 284 -14.94 -15.55 21.91
C LYS A 284 -14.80 -17.05 21.73
N ARG A 285 -15.04 -17.54 20.51
CA ARG A 285 -14.93 -18.94 20.16
C ARG A 285 -13.51 -19.47 20.32
N ALA A 286 -12.50 -18.73 19.83
CA ALA A 286 -11.10 -19.11 19.99
C ALA A 286 -10.73 -19.25 21.47
N LEU A 287 -11.10 -18.26 22.29
CA LEU A 287 -10.78 -18.26 23.71
C LEU A 287 -11.51 -19.36 24.47
N ASN A 288 -12.78 -19.61 24.16
CA ASN A 288 -13.53 -20.72 24.76
C ASN A 288 -12.90 -22.07 24.40
N ASN A 289 -12.57 -22.33 23.13
CA ASN A 289 -11.91 -23.58 22.74
C ASN A 289 -10.60 -23.82 23.47
N LEU A 290 -9.81 -22.74 23.71
CA LEU A 290 -8.56 -22.86 24.46
C LEU A 290 -8.78 -23.09 25.95
N LEU A 291 -9.79 -22.44 26.55
CA LEU A 291 -10.14 -22.62 27.95
C LEU A 291 -10.81 -24.00 28.20
N ASP A 292 -11.70 -24.43 27.31
CA ASP A 292 -12.34 -25.76 27.40
C ASP A 292 -11.26 -26.83 27.25
N ASN A 293 -10.30 -26.67 26.33
CA ASN A 293 -9.15 -27.58 26.21
C ASN A 293 -8.35 -27.62 27.53
N ALA A 294 -8.03 -26.44 28.10
CA ALA A 294 -7.29 -26.37 29.37
C ALA A 294 -8.05 -27.09 30.51
N PHE A 295 -9.36 -26.84 30.66
CA PHE A 295 -10.19 -27.49 31.71
C PHE A 295 -10.54 -28.96 31.46
N ASN A 296 -10.36 -29.45 30.25
CA ASN A 296 -10.46 -30.88 29.95
C ASN A 296 -9.29 -31.71 30.46
N PHE A 297 -8.10 -31.06 30.56
CA PHE A 297 -6.87 -31.74 30.95
C PHE A 297 -6.23 -31.22 32.25
N ALA A 298 -6.84 -30.19 32.87
CA ALA A 298 -6.31 -29.55 34.05
C ALA A 298 -7.39 -29.04 35.00
N ASP A 299 -7.05 -28.93 36.28
CA ASP A 299 -7.93 -28.41 37.34
C ASP A 299 -7.72 -26.92 37.62
N ILE A 300 -6.54 -26.40 37.32
CA ILE A 300 -6.13 -25.01 37.56
C ILE A 300 -5.70 -24.37 36.25
N VAL A 301 -6.30 -23.21 35.97
CA VAL A 301 -6.00 -22.44 34.75
C VAL A 301 -5.68 -20.99 35.13
N ASP A 302 -4.53 -20.49 34.68
CA ASP A 302 -4.15 -19.09 34.77
C ASP A 302 -4.46 -18.36 33.46
N PHE A 303 -5.23 -17.29 33.53
CA PHE A 303 -5.55 -16.41 32.41
C PHE A 303 -4.94 -15.03 32.62
N LYS A 304 -3.93 -14.69 31.82
CA LYS A 304 -3.20 -13.42 31.96
C LYS A 304 -3.26 -12.62 30.66
N THR A 305 -3.45 -11.32 30.78
CA THR A 305 -3.41 -10.44 29.63
C THR A 305 -2.47 -9.27 29.88
N ARG A 306 -1.79 -8.85 28.82
CA ARG A 306 -0.94 -7.66 28.86
C ARG A 306 -0.91 -6.97 27.48
N LYS A 307 -0.70 -5.67 27.48
CA LYS A 307 -0.37 -4.91 26.28
C LYS A 307 1.14 -4.90 26.07
N SER A 308 1.59 -5.17 24.85
CA SER A 308 3.00 -5.05 24.47
C SER A 308 3.10 -4.37 23.09
N ASN A 309 3.59 -3.14 23.06
CA ASN A 309 3.65 -2.30 21.86
C ASN A 309 2.26 -2.19 21.16
N ARG A 310 2.15 -2.77 19.95
CA ARG A 310 0.93 -2.79 19.13
C ARG A 310 0.16 -4.10 19.23
N ASN A 311 0.44 -4.94 20.22
CA ASN A 311 -0.19 -6.24 20.37
C ASN A 311 -0.85 -6.38 21.73
N LEU A 312 -2.05 -6.98 21.73
CA LEU A 312 -2.65 -7.61 22.89
C LEU A 312 -2.04 -9.01 23.03
N ILE A 313 -1.47 -9.32 24.17
CA ILE A 313 -0.98 -10.66 24.49
C ILE A 313 -1.90 -11.29 25.51
N ILE A 314 -2.53 -12.43 25.15
CA ILE A 314 -3.31 -13.25 26.06
C ILE A 314 -2.53 -14.52 26.31
N THR A 315 -2.37 -14.90 27.58
CA THR A 315 -1.68 -16.11 28.00
C THR A 315 -2.64 -16.99 28.80
N ILE A 316 -2.78 -18.24 28.39
CA ILE A 316 -3.56 -19.27 29.09
C ILE A 316 -2.56 -20.35 29.51
N GLU A 317 -2.43 -20.59 30.79
CA GLU A 317 -1.53 -21.60 31.35
C GLU A 317 -2.33 -22.59 32.18
N ASP A 318 -2.04 -23.88 32.04
CA ASP A 318 -2.69 -24.94 32.79
C ASP A 318 -1.69 -25.81 33.56
N ASN A 319 -2.20 -26.62 34.51
CA ASN A 319 -1.41 -27.58 35.29
C ASN A 319 -1.57 -29.03 34.78
N GLY A 320 -2.03 -29.21 33.51
CA GLY A 320 -2.24 -30.52 32.91
C GLY A 320 -0.94 -31.22 32.49
N PRO A 321 -1.01 -32.28 31.67
CA PRO A 321 0.13 -33.06 31.23
C PRO A 321 1.05 -32.32 30.23
N GLY A 322 0.55 -31.20 29.63
CA GLY A 322 1.24 -30.45 28.63
C GLY A 322 1.34 -31.16 27.28
N ILE A 323 2.06 -30.53 26.33
CA ILE A 323 2.26 -31.06 24.96
C ILE A 323 3.77 -31.17 24.68
N PRO A 324 4.26 -32.35 24.25
CA PRO A 324 5.65 -32.52 23.87
C PRO A 324 6.09 -31.54 22.76
N LEU A 325 7.34 -31.10 22.81
CA LEU A 325 7.85 -30.08 21.86
C LEU A 325 7.65 -30.49 20.39
N LYS A 326 7.83 -31.75 20.07
CA LYS A 326 7.71 -32.30 18.71
C LYS A 326 6.26 -32.23 18.18
N GLU A 327 5.27 -32.24 19.07
CA GLU A 327 3.84 -32.32 18.71
C GLU A 327 3.16 -30.94 18.67
N ARG A 328 3.78 -29.90 19.21
CA ARG A 328 3.17 -28.56 19.32
C ARG A 328 2.71 -27.96 18.01
N ASN A 329 3.40 -28.25 16.91
CA ASN A 329 2.99 -27.77 15.58
C ASN A 329 1.88 -28.66 14.97
N ASN A 330 1.86 -29.94 15.34
CA ASN A 330 0.90 -30.89 14.81
C ASN A 330 -0.48 -30.74 15.47
N VAL A 331 -0.55 -30.45 16.77
CA VAL A 331 -1.82 -30.28 17.50
C VAL A 331 -2.62 -29.05 17.05
N LEU A 332 -2.03 -28.15 16.29
CA LEU A 332 -2.73 -27.04 15.65
C LEU A 332 -3.37 -27.42 14.30
N LYS A 333 -3.12 -28.64 13.81
CA LYS A 333 -3.74 -29.15 12.58
C LYS A 333 -5.10 -29.79 12.92
N PRO A 334 -6.12 -29.64 12.06
CA PRO A 334 -7.41 -30.29 12.27
C PRO A 334 -7.29 -31.80 12.43
N PHE A 335 -8.14 -32.38 13.32
CA PHE A 335 -8.20 -33.81 13.60
C PHE A 335 -6.93 -34.45 14.18
N TYR A 336 -5.93 -33.67 14.52
CA TYR A 336 -4.73 -34.23 15.13
C TYR A 336 -4.93 -34.44 16.63
N GLN A 337 -4.67 -35.67 17.05
CA GLN A 337 -4.70 -36.07 18.46
C GLN A 337 -3.37 -36.73 18.82
N ILE A 338 -2.89 -36.49 20.04
CA ILE A 338 -1.69 -37.16 20.55
C ILE A 338 -2.10 -38.56 20.95
N ASP A 339 -1.58 -39.58 20.27
CA ASP A 339 -1.80 -40.98 20.60
C ASP A 339 -1.27 -41.32 21.99
N ASN A 340 -2.16 -41.34 22.98
CA ASN A 340 -1.85 -41.80 24.34
C ASN A 340 -1.74 -43.34 24.43
N SER A 341 -1.93 -44.08 23.34
CA SER A 341 -1.85 -45.56 23.33
C SER A 341 -0.45 -46.12 23.60
N ARG A 342 0.60 -45.27 23.56
CA ARG A 342 1.97 -45.69 23.89
C ARG A 342 2.33 -45.59 25.38
N ASN A 343 1.46 -45.11 26.27
CA ASN A 343 1.66 -44.99 27.71
C ASN A 343 0.67 -45.85 28.52
N LEU A 344 0.49 -47.12 28.10
CA LEU A 344 -0.38 -48.10 28.77
C LEU A 344 0.12 -48.56 30.16
N ASP A 345 1.20 -47.98 30.70
CA ASP A 345 1.80 -48.44 31.97
C ASP A 345 1.43 -47.62 33.21
N LYS A 346 0.44 -46.73 33.15
CA LYS A 346 -0.06 -46.09 34.39
C LYS A 346 -1.56 -46.33 34.57
N LYS A 347 -1.87 -47.43 35.29
CA LYS A 347 -3.11 -47.58 36.04
C LYS A 347 -3.32 -46.33 36.92
N SER A 348 -4.20 -45.46 36.54
CA SER A 348 -4.88 -44.54 37.46
C SER A 348 -6.24 -44.14 36.91
N SER A 349 -7.23 -44.76 37.51
CA SER A 349 -8.61 -44.35 37.77
C SER A 349 -9.39 -43.56 36.71
N ASN A 350 -10.40 -44.26 36.17
CA ASN A 350 -11.75 -43.76 35.90
C ASN A 350 -11.96 -42.24 36.00
N ASN A 351 -11.70 -41.48 34.97
CA ASN A 351 -12.42 -40.24 34.61
C ASN A 351 -11.78 -39.50 33.43
N TYR A 352 -11.34 -40.17 32.35
CA TYR A 352 -11.09 -39.46 31.13
C TYR A 352 -12.38 -39.26 30.39
N LYS A 353 -13.03 -38.10 30.66
CA LYS A 353 -14.10 -37.54 29.83
C LYS A 353 -13.65 -37.49 28.41
N SER A 354 -14.51 -37.88 27.51
CA SER A 354 -14.48 -37.90 26.06
C SER A 354 -13.20 -37.35 25.39
N LYS A 355 -12.55 -38.19 24.58
CA LYS A 355 -11.52 -37.73 23.62
C LYS A 355 -12.12 -36.61 22.78
N GLY A 356 -11.64 -35.38 22.95
CA GLY A 356 -12.06 -34.26 22.09
C GLY A 356 -11.76 -34.58 20.63
N SER A 357 -12.52 -34.01 19.70
CA SER A 357 -12.42 -34.21 18.24
C SER A 357 -11.04 -33.92 17.62
N GLY A 358 -10.15 -33.25 18.35
CA GLY A 358 -8.89 -32.70 17.78
C GLY A 358 -9.10 -31.44 16.93
N LEU A 359 -10.31 -30.86 16.99
CA LEU A 359 -10.65 -29.63 16.25
C LEU A 359 -10.46 -28.34 17.06
N GLY A 360 -10.60 -28.40 18.40
CA GLY A 360 -10.64 -27.20 19.25
C GLY A 360 -9.43 -26.28 19.12
N LEU A 361 -8.20 -26.83 19.12
CA LEU A 361 -6.97 -26.06 18.92
C LEU A 361 -6.84 -25.52 17.50
N ALA A 362 -7.26 -26.29 16.49
CA ALA A 362 -7.27 -25.85 15.10
C ALA A 362 -8.27 -24.70 14.89
N ILE A 363 -9.49 -24.81 15.42
CA ILE A 363 -10.50 -23.75 15.40
C ILE A 363 -9.99 -22.48 16.08
N ALA A 364 -9.33 -22.61 17.22
CA ALA A 364 -8.74 -21.47 17.91
C ALA A 364 -7.66 -20.80 17.06
N ASN A 365 -6.77 -21.58 16.44
CA ASN A 365 -5.71 -21.08 15.59
C ASN A 365 -6.25 -20.34 14.36
N ASP A 366 -7.26 -20.88 13.68
CA ASP A 366 -7.87 -20.26 12.50
C ASP A 366 -8.59 -18.95 12.86
N ASN A 367 -9.37 -18.95 13.96
CA ASN A 367 -10.05 -17.74 14.42
C ASN A 367 -9.10 -16.62 14.84
N ILE A 368 -7.98 -16.94 15.47
CA ILE A 368 -6.94 -15.96 15.81
C ILE A 368 -6.20 -15.48 14.56
N SER A 369 -5.85 -16.39 13.65
CA SER A 369 -5.17 -16.06 12.39
C SER A 369 -6.04 -15.18 11.49
N SER A 370 -7.35 -15.41 11.44
CA SER A 370 -8.32 -14.58 10.68
C SER A 370 -8.42 -13.13 11.15
N GLN A 371 -7.88 -12.83 12.33
CA GLN A 371 -7.79 -11.48 12.90
C GLN A 371 -6.37 -10.90 12.82
N GLY A 372 -5.45 -11.55 12.07
CA GLY A 372 -4.05 -11.16 11.96
C GLY A 372 -3.22 -11.53 13.18
N GLY A 373 -3.77 -12.32 14.09
CA GLY A 373 -3.08 -12.83 15.28
C GLY A 373 -2.28 -14.10 15.02
N ARG A 374 -1.66 -14.62 16.06
CA ARG A 374 -0.93 -15.90 16.03
C ARG A 374 -0.96 -16.56 17.41
N ILE A 375 -0.95 -17.90 17.41
CA ILE A 375 -0.84 -18.73 18.62
C ILE A 375 0.58 -19.30 18.71
N LYS A 376 1.13 -19.32 19.92
CA LYS A 376 2.39 -20.00 20.25
C LYS A 376 2.19 -20.91 21.45
N LEU A 377 2.59 -22.17 21.32
CA LEU A 377 2.52 -23.15 22.39
C LEU A 377 3.87 -23.30 23.07
N SER A 378 3.89 -23.33 24.41
CA SER A 378 5.09 -23.54 25.22
C SER A 378 4.78 -24.37 26.48
N LYS A 379 5.78 -24.67 27.29
CA LYS A 379 5.59 -25.34 28.57
C LYS A 379 5.11 -24.29 29.60
N SER A 380 4.09 -24.67 30.39
CA SER A 380 3.58 -23.86 31.50
C SER A 380 4.52 -23.91 32.70
N GLN A 381 4.54 -22.85 33.50
CA GLN A 381 5.19 -22.82 34.81
C GLN A 381 4.40 -23.66 35.83
N LEU A 382 3.12 -23.89 35.60
CA LEU A 382 2.27 -24.76 36.41
C LEU A 382 2.47 -26.26 36.10
N GLY A 383 3.31 -26.59 35.11
CA GLY A 383 3.63 -27.96 34.70
C GLY A 383 3.04 -28.38 33.37
N GLY A 384 1.92 -27.82 32.95
CA GLY A 384 1.14 -28.19 31.77
C GLY A 384 1.49 -27.42 30.49
N LEU A 385 0.43 -27.00 29.74
CA LEU A 385 0.51 -26.24 28.50
C LEU A 385 0.42 -24.75 28.77
N LYS A 386 1.23 -23.98 28.08
CA LYS A 386 1.13 -22.52 27.98
C LYS A 386 0.80 -22.13 26.56
N VAL A 387 -0.36 -21.52 26.38
CA VAL A 387 -0.82 -20.95 25.12
C VAL A 387 -0.64 -19.44 25.16
N ILE A 388 0.09 -18.88 24.20
CA ILE A 388 0.34 -17.44 24.08
C ILE A 388 -0.31 -16.98 22.77
N ILE A 389 -1.23 -16.05 22.87
CA ILE A 389 -1.96 -15.45 21.75
C ILE A 389 -1.45 -14.04 21.56
N TYR A 390 -1.09 -13.69 20.33
CA TYR A 390 -0.71 -12.34 19.94
C TYR A 390 -1.79 -11.80 18.99
N LEU A 391 -2.45 -10.71 19.35
CA LEU A 391 -3.45 -10.04 18.53
C LEU A 391 -2.99 -8.60 18.26
N PRO A 392 -3.01 -8.12 17.01
CA PRO A 392 -2.71 -6.74 16.70
C PRO A 392 -3.80 -5.81 17.25
N LEU A 393 -3.38 -4.66 17.81
CA LEU A 393 -4.25 -3.60 18.34
C LEU A 393 -4.38 -2.45 17.32
#